data_14267dce4ff492c475e0e2e407afeecb
#
_entry.id   14267dce4ff492c475e0e2e407afeecb
#
_cell.length_a   1.000
_cell.length_b   1.000
_cell.length_c   1.000
_cell.angle_alpha   90.00
_cell.angle_beta   90.00
_cell.angle_gamma   90.00
#
_symmetry.space_group_name_H-M   'P 1'
#
loop_
_entity.id
_entity.type
_entity.pdbx_description
1 polymer ?
#
loop_
_entity_poly.entity_id
_entity_poly.type
_entity_poly.pdbx_seq_one_letter_code
_entity_poly.pdbx_strand_id
1 'polypeptide(L)'
;MAALLEVHTSQELQRVLRLPQLQESRGQVLIGINNRDLRTFAVDLNTTRDLLAAHSDLLGELPIVSESGIHTPADLQQLRAWGVRSVLVGEALVRQPDPGQAVRHLLSSQ
;
A
#
# COMPACT_ATOMS: atom_id res chain seq x y z
N MET A 1 11.32 4.49 -16.17
CA MET A 1 10.46 3.37 -15.71
C MET A 1 10.47 3.35 -14.18
N ALA A 2 9.32 3.15 -13.57
CA ALA A 2 9.21 3.05 -12.12
C ALA A 2 8.99 1.59 -11.70
N ALA A 3 9.52 1.22 -10.53
CA ALA A 3 9.37 -0.13 -9.99
C ALA A 3 8.60 -0.08 -8.67
N LEU A 4 7.64 -0.97 -8.54
CA LEU A 4 6.90 -1.17 -7.29
C LEU A 4 7.53 -2.36 -6.57
N LEU A 5 8.12 -2.10 -5.39
CA LEU A 5 8.72 -3.14 -4.58
C LEU A 5 7.72 -3.53 -3.48
N GLU A 6 7.19 -4.74 -3.58
CA GLU A 6 6.14 -5.20 -2.68
C GLU A 6 6.73 -5.89 -1.46
N VAL A 7 6.22 -5.54 -0.29
CA VAL A 7 6.62 -6.13 0.98
C VAL A 7 5.39 -6.51 1.80
N HIS A 8 5.55 -7.50 2.68
CA HIS A 8 4.48 -8.00 3.56
C HIS A 8 4.84 -7.88 5.02
N THR A 9 6.15 -7.85 5.34
CA THR A 9 6.63 -7.90 6.71
C THR A 9 7.65 -6.81 6.97
N SER A 10 7.86 -6.53 8.25
CA SER A 10 8.88 -5.58 8.70
C SER A 10 10.28 -6.01 8.23
N GLN A 11 10.56 -7.31 8.26
CA GLN A 11 11.86 -7.84 7.83
C GLN A 11 12.09 -7.59 6.33
N GLU A 12 11.07 -7.85 5.51
CA GLU A 12 11.17 -7.58 4.07
C GLU A 12 11.38 -6.10 3.81
N LEU A 13 10.64 -5.24 4.49
CA LEU A 13 10.78 -3.80 4.33
C LEU A 13 12.18 -3.33 4.72
N GLN A 14 12.71 -3.82 5.84
CA GLN A 14 14.08 -3.49 6.25
C GLN A 14 15.11 -3.88 5.18
N ARG A 15 14.97 -5.06 4.61
CA ARG A 15 15.90 -5.54 3.60
C ARG A 15 15.88 -4.63 2.36
N VAL A 16 14.70 -4.22 1.93
CA VAL A 16 14.55 -3.33 0.77
C VAL A 16 15.14 -1.96 1.08
N LEU A 17 14.83 -1.39 2.24
CA LEU A 17 15.29 -0.05 2.61
C LEU A 17 16.80 0.05 2.79
N ARG A 18 17.49 -1.07 3.03
CA ARG A 18 18.94 -1.12 3.18
C ARG A 18 19.70 -1.34 1.87
N LEU A 19 18.99 -1.53 0.77
CA LEU A 19 19.67 -1.73 -0.51
C LEU A 19 20.32 -0.43 -0.97
N PRO A 20 21.64 -0.45 -1.30
CA PRO A 20 22.28 0.75 -1.83
C PRO A 20 21.63 1.24 -3.11
N GLN A 21 21.14 0.31 -3.95
CA GLN A 21 20.47 0.63 -5.20
C GLN A 21 19.21 1.46 -4.99
N LEU A 22 18.56 1.32 -3.84
CA LEU A 22 17.38 2.11 -3.52
C LEU A 22 17.70 3.60 -3.45
N GLN A 23 18.83 3.95 -2.84
CA GLN A 23 19.26 5.34 -2.72
C GLN A 23 19.52 5.97 -4.08
N GLU A 24 20.10 5.19 -4.98
CA GLU A 24 20.42 5.66 -6.34
C GLU A 24 19.18 5.84 -7.19
N SER A 25 18.09 5.15 -6.86
CA SER A 25 16.89 5.09 -7.69
C SER A 25 15.62 5.58 -6.98
N ARG A 26 15.74 6.40 -5.94
CA ARG A 26 14.58 6.78 -5.11
C ARG A 26 13.45 7.41 -5.94
N GLY A 27 13.77 8.16 -6.97
CA GLY A 27 12.77 8.76 -7.84
C GLY A 27 12.02 7.78 -8.73
N GLN A 28 12.45 6.52 -8.77
CA GLN A 28 11.88 5.48 -9.62
C GLN A 28 11.32 4.30 -8.83
N VAL A 29 11.22 4.42 -7.51
CA VAL A 29 10.81 3.32 -6.65
C VAL A 29 9.58 3.71 -5.85
N LEU A 30 8.59 2.80 -5.84
CA LEU A 30 7.44 2.87 -4.94
C LEU A 30 7.49 1.64 -4.03
N ILE A 31 7.12 1.82 -2.78
CA ILE A 31 7.02 0.71 -1.84
C ILE A 31 5.56 0.27 -1.77
N GLY A 32 5.30 -0.97 -2.14
CA GLY A 32 3.98 -1.57 -2.03
C GLY A 32 3.88 -2.38 -0.75
N ILE A 33 2.93 -2.04 0.11
CA ILE A 33 2.65 -2.81 1.32
C ILE A 33 1.39 -3.61 1.07
N ASN A 34 1.54 -4.93 1.01
CA ASN A 34 0.44 -5.85 0.79
C ASN A 34 -0.14 -6.27 2.14
N ASN A 35 -1.39 -5.88 2.38
CA ASN A 35 -2.08 -6.16 3.64
C ASN A 35 -2.55 -7.63 3.76
N ARG A 36 -2.34 -8.44 2.72
CA ARG A 36 -2.68 -9.85 2.73
C ARG A 36 -1.47 -10.68 3.10
N ASP A 37 -1.63 -11.52 4.13
CA ASP A 37 -0.63 -12.53 4.47
C ASP A 37 -0.75 -13.66 3.45
N LEU A 38 0.31 -13.92 2.70
CA LEU A 38 0.28 -14.93 1.63
C LEU A 38 0.29 -16.36 2.17
N ARG A 39 0.60 -16.56 3.45
CA ARG A 39 0.56 -17.89 4.08
C ARG A 39 -0.84 -18.26 4.54
N THR A 40 -1.57 -17.31 5.12
CA THR A 40 -2.89 -17.53 5.71
C THR A 40 -4.02 -16.93 4.88
N PHE A 41 -3.69 -16.03 3.95
CA PHE A 41 -4.60 -15.20 3.16
C PHE A 41 -5.43 -14.23 4.01
N ALA A 42 -5.11 -14.08 5.29
CA ALA A 42 -5.74 -13.08 6.14
C ALA A 42 -5.34 -11.67 5.70
N VAL A 43 -6.27 -10.74 5.74
CA VAL A 43 -6.07 -9.35 5.32
C VAL A 43 -6.29 -8.44 6.51
N ASP A 44 -5.35 -7.50 6.74
CA ASP A 44 -5.44 -6.53 7.83
C ASP A 44 -4.79 -5.22 7.38
N LEU A 45 -5.59 -4.16 7.25
CA LEU A 45 -5.08 -2.83 6.90
C LEU A 45 -4.06 -2.30 7.92
N ASN A 46 -4.14 -2.77 9.15
CA ASN A 46 -3.19 -2.37 10.19
C ASN A 46 -1.76 -2.78 9.85
N THR A 47 -1.57 -3.74 8.93
CA THR A 47 -0.24 -4.08 8.41
C THR A 47 0.46 -2.83 7.87
N THR A 48 -0.24 -2.04 7.06
CA THR A 48 0.31 -0.78 6.54
C THR A 48 0.63 0.18 7.67
N ARG A 49 -0.31 0.38 8.61
CA ARG A 49 -0.09 1.28 9.75
C ARG A 49 1.15 0.90 10.53
N ASP A 50 1.27 -0.39 10.86
CA ASP A 50 2.35 -0.87 11.73
C ASP A 50 3.71 -0.76 11.04
N LEU A 51 3.79 -1.07 9.76
CA LEU A 51 5.03 -0.96 9.00
C LEU A 51 5.46 0.51 8.87
N LEU A 52 4.52 1.42 8.60
CA LEU A 52 4.84 2.84 8.49
C LEU A 52 5.34 3.40 9.82
N ALA A 53 4.70 3.03 10.92
CA ALA A 53 5.09 3.50 12.25
C ALA A 53 6.48 2.97 12.64
N ALA A 54 6.77 1.71 12.32
CA ALA A 54 8.03 1.07 12.71
C ALA A 54 9.24 1.56 11.90
N HIS A 55 9.01 2.05 10.67
CA HIS A 55 10.10 2.38 9.74
C HIS A 55 10.04 3.81 9.20
N SER A 56 9.37 4.72 9.89
CA SER A 56 9.18 6.08 9.42
C SER A 56 10.49 6.80 9.10
N ASP A 57 11.53 6.55 9.88
CA ASP A 57 12.84 7.18 9.69
C ASP A 57 13.49 6.79 8.36
N LEU A 58 13.36 5.52 7.98
CA LEU A 58 14.00 5.01 6.77
C LEU A 58 13.14 5.23 5.53
N LEU A 59 11.82 5.26 5.67
CA LEU A 59 10.92 5.48 4.54
C LEU A 59 11.04 6.90 3.99
N GLY A 60 11.19 7.89 4.87
CA GLY A 60 11.29 9.27 4.45
C GLY A 60 10.10 9.67 3.57
N GLU A 61 10.39 10.14 2.36
CA GLU A 61 9.36 10.59 1.41
C GLU A 61 9.09 9.58 0.30
N LEU A 62 9.53 8.33 0.46
CA LEU A 62 9.24 7.29 -0.53
C LEU A 62 7.73 7.12 -0.70
N PRO A 63 7.23 7.06 -1.94
CA PRO A 63 5.81 6.82 -2.17
C PRO A 63 5.41 5.43 -1.69
N ILE A 64 4.32 5.37 -0.92
CA ILE A 64 3.78 4.14 -0.38
C ILE A 64 2.48 3.82 -1.09
N VAL A 65 2.35 2.58 -1.55
CA VAL A 65 1.13 2.03 -2.14
C VAL A 65 0.62 0.95 -1.20
N SER A 66 -0.59 1.10 -0.67
CA SER A 66 -1.21 0.05 0.15
C SER A 66 -2.05 -0.84 -0.74
N GLU A 67 -1.93 -2.16 -0.55
CA GLU A 67 -2.55 -3.16 -1.41
C GLU A 67 -3.33 -4.16 -0.58
N SER A 68 -4.46 -4.60 -1.10
CA SER A 68 -5.36 -5.59 -0.50
C SER A 68 -6.15 -5.07 0.70
N GLY A 69 -7.38 -5.53 0.80
CA GLY A 69 -8.25 -5.21 1.93
C GLY A 69 -8.91 -3.84 1.86
N ILE A 70 -8.88 -3.21 0.70
CA ILE A 70 -9.44 -1.87 0.52
C ILE A 70 -10.78 -2.02 -0.20
N HIS A 71 -11.88 -1.76 0.51
CA HIS A 71 -13.23 -2.00 0.01
C HIS A 71 -14.14 -0.78 0.09
N THR A 72 -13.90 0.13 1.03
CA THR A 72 -14.84 1.21 1.35
C THR A 72 -14.15 2.57 1.35
N PRO A 73 -14.93 3.66 1.20
CA PRO A 73 -14.36 5.00 1.37
C PRO A 73 -13.70 5.20 2.74
N ALA A 74 -14.24 4.55 3.79
CA ALA A 74 -13.66 4.61 5.12
C ALA A 74 -12.25 4.02 5.16
N ASP A 75 -12.03 2.93 4.41
CA ASP A 75 -10.70 2.33 4.29
C ASP A 75 -9.70 3.33 3.70
N LEU A 76 -10.09 4.05 2.65
CA LEU A 76 -9.25 5.08 2.05
C LEU A 76 -8.95 6.22 3.01
N GLN A 77 -9.95 6.66 3.75
CA GLN A 77 -9.75 7.73 4.74
C GLN A 77 -8.79 7.30 5.82
N GLN A 78 -8.90 6.06 6.27
CA GLN A 78 -7.99 5.50 7.28
C GLN A 78 -6.56 5.47 6.77
N LEU A 79 -6.35 4.97 5.56
CA LEU A 79 -5.01 4.92 4.96
C LEU A 79 -4.45 6.32 4.77
N ARG A 80 -5.27 7.26 4.33
CA ARG A 80 -4.86 8.63 4.16
C ARG A 80 -4.42 9.26 5.49
N ALA A 81 -5.14 8.96 6.57
CA ALA A 81 -4.78 9.44 7.91
C ALA A 81 -3.41 8.92 8.34
N TRP A 82 -3.00 7.75 7.86
CA TRP A 82 -1.68 7.19 8.13
C TRP A 82 -0.60 7.69 7.17
N GLY A 83 -0.94 8.55 6.22
CA GLY A 83 0.01 9.14 5.29
C GLY A 83 0.11 8.44 3.94
N VAL A 84 -0.74 7.45 3.68
CA VAL A 84 -0.76 6.76 2.39
C VAL A 84 -1.53 7.61 1.39
N ARG A 85 -0.98 7.76 0.18
CA ARG A 85 -1.60 8.56 -0.88
C ARG A 85 -1.99 7.74 -2.10
N SER A 86 -1.57 6.48 -2.16
CA SER A 86 -1.82 5.62 -3.31
C SER A 86 -2.24 4.25 -2.86
N VAL A 87 -3.21 3.68 -3.54
CA VAL A 87 -3.68 2.33 -3.25
C VAL A 87 -3.75 1.54 -4.55
N LEU A 88 -3.59 0.23 -4.42
CA LEU A 88 -3.81 -0.69 -5.52
C LEU A 88 -5.04 -1.51 -5.19
N VAL A 89 -6.06 -1.37 -6.03
CA VAL A 89 -7.35 -2.07 -5.84
C VAL A 89 -7.70 -2.75 -7.14
N GLY A 90 -7.91 -4.05 -7.09
CA GLY A 90 -8.23 -4.80 -8.29
C GLY A 90 -9.45 -5.67 -8.10
N GLU A 91 -9.29 -6.77 -7.40
CA GLU A 91 -10.33 -7.79 -7.25
C GLU A 91 -11.66 -7.24 -6.74
N ALA A 92 -11.62 -6.36 -5.75
CA ALA A 92 -12.83 -5.77 -5.17
C ALA A 92 -13.63 -4.96 -6.20
N LEU A 93 -12.96 -4.36 -7.17
CA LEU A 93 -13.62 -3.54 -8.19
C LEU A 93 -14.10 -4.38 -9.38
N VAL A 94 -13.26 -5.32 -9.85
CA VAL A 94 -13.60 -6.10 -11.04
C VAL A 94 -14.71 -7.12 -10.76
N ARG A 95 -14.97 -7.45 -9.50
CA ARG A 95 -16.07 -8.34 -9.11
C ARG A 95 -17.42 -7.64 -9.08
N GLN A 96 -17.44 -6.31 -9.13
CA GLN A 96 -18.70 -5.57 -9.10
C GLN A 96 -19.40 -5.63 -10.45
N PRO A 97 -20.75 -5.63 -10.48
CA PRO A 97 -21.49 -5.58 -11.74
C PRO A 97 -21.16 -4.36 -12.60
N ASP A 98 -20.85 -3.23 -11.95
CA ASP A 98 -20.43 -2.00 -12.61
C ASP A 98 -19.13 -1.50 -11.96
N PRO A 99 -17.96 -1.89 -12.49
CA PRO A 99 -16.69 -1.46 -11.89
C PRO A 99 -16.49 0.04 -11.87
N GLY A 100 -16.95 0.76 -12.88
CA GLY A 100 -16.86 2.20 -12.94
C GLY A 100 -17.62 2.89 -11.81
N GLN A 101 -18.82 2.42 -11.53
CA GLN A 101 -19.62 2.88 -10.40
C GLN A 101 -18.90 2.59 -9.08
N ALA A 102 -18.32 1.41 -8.97
CA ALA A 102 -17.59 1.00 -7.76
C ALA A 102 -16.39 1.93 -7.50
N VAL A 103 -15.66 2.31 -8.53
CA VAL A 103 -14.55 3.27 -8.40
C VAL A 103 -15.07 4.63 -7.93
N ARG A 104 -16.15 5.13 -8.54
CA ARG A 104 -16.74 6.41 -8.13
C ARG A 104 -17.16 6.38 -6.66
N HIS A 105 -17.79 5.28 -6.24
CA HIS A 105 -18.22 5.13 -4.85
C HIS A 105 -17.03 5.11 -3.90
N LEU A 106 -15.98 4.34 -4.24
CA LEU A 106 -14.77 4.23 -3.42
C LEU A 106 -14.12 5.60 -3.21
N LEU A 107 -14.07 6.42 -4.25
CA LEU A 107 -13.42 7.72 -4.21
C LEU A 107 -14.34 8.86 -3.77
N SER A 108 -15.61 8.57 -3.45
CA SER A 108 -16.63 9.60 -3.27
C SER A 108 -16.38 10.58 -2.11
N SER A 109 -15.58 10.20 -1.14
CA SER A 109 -15.29 11.04 0.03
C SER A 109 -13.84 11.55 0.07
N GLN A 110 -13.15 11.53 -1.06
CA GLN A 110 -11.75 11.97 -1.15
C GLN A 110 -11.58 13.44 -1.57
#